data_85fc495240d195fb2e3bdd0fb88fed88
#
_entry.id   85fc495240d195fb2e3bdd0fb88fed88
#
_cell.length_a   1.000
_cell.length_b   1.000
_cell.length_c   1.000
_cell.angle_alpha   90.00
_cell.angle_beta   90.00
_cell.angle_gamma   90.00
#
_symmetry.space_group_name_H-M   'P 1'
#
loop_
_entity.id
_entity.type
_entity.pdbx_description
1 polymer ?
#
loop_
_entity_poly.entity_id
_entity_poly.type
_entity_poly.pdbx_seq_one_letter_code
_entity_poly.pdbx_strand_id
1 'polypeptide(L)'
;TSDADERDRRFLTGERTAEGFHLVRPGMDAAVARALAYAPYADLLWCETSTPDLEDARRFAEAVHARFPGKLLAYNCSPSFNWRRHLDDATIARFQKELAAMGYRFQFITLAGFHALNASMFELARGYVADGMPAYVRLQQRELELEQEGYTATRHQREVGTGVFDAVAGAISAGGASTLALAGSTERQQF
;
A
#
# COMPACT_ATOMS: atom_id res chain seq x y z
N THR A 1 9.99 -25.39 2.51
CA THR A 1 11.31 -24.89 2.86
C THR A 1 12.42 -25.81 2.35
N SER A 2 13.64 -25.36 2.31
CA SER A 2 14.82 -26.15 1.94
C SER A 2 15.40 -26.89 3.16
N ASP A 3 16.29 -27.85 2.91
CA ASP A 3 16.97 -28.62 3.99
C ASP A 3 17.86 -27.79 4.89
N ALA A 4 18.25 -26.58 4.45
CA ALA A 4 19.31 -25.81 5.11
C ALA A 4 18.82 -24.92 6.27
N ASP A 5 17.50 -24.72 6.45
CA ASP A 5 17.01 -23.77 7.45
C ASP A 5 16.67 -24.46 8.78
N GLU A 6 17.59 -24.36 9.75
CA GLU A 6 17.39 -24.93 11.08
C GLU A 6 16.19 -24.34 11.84
N ARG A 7 15.78 -23.12 11.51
CA ARG A 7 14.64 -22.45 12.14
C ARG A 7 13.32 -23.13 11.85
N ASP A 8 13.23 -23.79 10.70
CA ASP A 8 12.03 -24.51 10.27
C ASP A 8 11.98 -25.97 10.75
N ARG A 9 13.10 -26.55 11.20
CA ARG A 9 13.18 -27.98 11.53
C ARG A 9 12.06 -28.49 12.44
N ARG A 10 11.72 -27.75 13.49
CA ARG A 10 10.65 -28.13 14.44
C ARG A 10 9.24 -28.09 13.84
N PHE A 11 9.09 -27.44 12.70
CA PHE A 11 7.82 -27.32 12.00
C PHE A 11 7.70 -28.28 10.80
N LEU A 12 8.73 -29.04 10.46
CA LEU A 12 8.69 -29.98 9.36
C LEU A 12 7.63 -31.05 9.61
N THR A 13 6.86 -31.40 8.57
CA THR A 13 5.85 -32.46 8.62
C THR A 13 6.44 -33.85 8.33
N GLY A 14 7.63 -33.89 7.74
CA GLY A 14 8.22 -35.12 7.16
C GLY A 14 7.86 -35.32 5.68
N GLU A 15 6.88 -34.61 5.18
CA GLU A 15 6.45 -34.68 3.77
C GLU A 15 7.24 -33.74 2.89
N ARG A 16 7.26 -34.07 1.57
CA ARG A 16 7.89 -33.21 0.54
C ARG A 16 6.91 -32.94 -0.62
N THR A 17 7.09 -31.79 -1.28
CA THR A 17 6.43 -31.50 -2.55
C THR A 17 7.04 -32.31 -3.70
N ALA A 18 6.42 -32.28 -4.87
CA ALA A 18 6.94 -32.92 -6.07
C ALA A 18 8.33 -32.39 -6.47
N GLU A 19 8.61 -31.12 -6.16
CA GLU A 19 9.90 -30.46 -6.40
C GLU A 19 10.94 -30.76 -5.31
N GLY A 20 10.58 -31.52 -4.27
CA GLY A 20 11.47 -31.92 -3.19
C GLY A 20 11.53 -30.97 -2.00
N PHE A 21 10.74 -29.90 -1.94
CA PHE A 21 10.69 -29.00 -0.80
C PHE A 21 10.00 -29.65 0.39
N HIS A 22 10.53 -29.43 1.58
CA HIS A 22 9.85 -29.85 2.81
C HIS A 22 8.57 -29.06 3.06
N LEU A 23 7.51 -29.76 3.43
CA LEU A 23 6.31 -29.14 3.97
C LEU A 23 6.53 -28.79 5.44
N VAL A 24 6.03 -27.63 5.84
CA VAL A 24 6.04 -27.16 7.23
C VAL A 24 4.63 -26.98 7.74
N ARG A 25 4.41 -27.22 9.01
CA ARG A 25 3.17 -26.85 9.69
C ARG A 25 3.06 -25.33 9.68
N PRO A 26 2.02 -24.76 9.05
CA PRO A 26 1.81 -23.33 9.04
C PRO A 26 1.29 -22.83 10.39
N GLY A 27 1.26 -21.52 10.58
CA GLY A 27 0.60 -20.88 11.72
C GLY A 27 1.49 -19.90 12.46
N MET A 28 0.91 -19.29 13.48
CA MET A 28 1.52 -18.20 14.24
C MET A 28 2.84 -18.61 14.91
N ASP A 29 2.96 -19.84 15.40
CA ASP A 29 4.20 -20.30 16.06
C ASP A 29 5.40 -20.32 15.09
N ALA A 30 5.16 -20.73 13.84
CA ALA A 30 6.21 -20.71 12.81
C ALA A 30 6.56 -19.26 12.41
N ALA A 31 5.57 -18.39 12.27
CA ALA A 31 5.77 -16.97 11.99
C ALA A 31 6.56 -16.27 13.10
N VAL A 32 6.20 -16.49 14.37
CA VAL A 32 6.92 -15.96 15.53
C VAL A 32 8.35 -16.48 15.58
N ALA A 33 8.58 -17.77 15.34
CA ALA A 33 9.93 -18.33 15.34
C ALA A 33 10.84 -17.65 14.31
N ARG A 34 10.33 -17.42 13.10
CA ARG A 34 11.06 -16.71 12.06
C ARG A 34 11.26 -15.24 12.42
N ALA A 35 10.23 -14.56 12.92
CA ALA A 35 10.33 -13.17 13.35
C ALA A 35 11.42 -12.96 14.40
N LEU A 36 11.47 -13.83 15.42
CA LEU A 36 12.51 -13.78 16.45
C LEU A 36 13.92 -14.02 15.91
N ALA A 37 14.06 -14.88 14.90
CA ALA A 37 15.33 -15.13 14.25
C ALA A 37 15.78 -13.95 13.36
N TYR A 38 14.84 -13.24 12.74
CA TYR A 38 15.11 -12.12 11.84
C TYR A 38 15.25 -10.78 12.57
N ALA A 39 14.67 -10.65 13.77
CA ALA A 39 14.64 -9.41 14.53
C ALA A 39 16.01 -8.73 14.73
N PRO A 40 17.15 -9.44 14.95
CA PRO A 40 18.46 -8.80 15.05
C PRO A 40 18.94 -8.14 13.76
N TYR A 41 18.42 -8.55 12.62
CA TYR A 41 18.88 -8.16 11.29
C TYR A 41 17.92 -7.26 10.53
N ALA A 42 16.72 -7.04 11.05
CA ALA A 42 15.67 -6.25 10.42
C ALA A 42 15.35 -5.01 11.26
N ASP A 43 15.18 -3.87 10.62
CA ASP A 43 14.73 -2.64 11.29
C ASP A 43 13.26 -2.77 11.70
N LEU A 44 12.47 -3.44 10.88
CA LEU A 44 11.02 -3.60 11.03
C LEU A 44 10.61 -5.03 10.66
N LEU A 45 9.69 -5.62 11.41
CA LEU A 45 9.14 -6.96 11.15
C LEU A 45 7.70 -6.86 10.66
N TRP A 46 7.37 -7.72 9.72
CA TRP A 46 6.04 -7.83 9.13
C TRP A 46 5.58 -9.29 9.12
N CYS A 47 4.38 -9.54 9.67
CA CYS A 47 3.70 -10.84 9.63
C CYS A 47 2.48 -10.76 8.72
N GLU A 48 2.49 -11.54 7.65
CA GLU A 48 1.33 -11.70 6.77
C GLU A 48 0.31 -12.65 7.39
N THR A 49 -0.97 -12.27 7.27
CA THR A 49 -2.11 -13.07 7.67
C THR A 49 -3.11 -13.17 6.51
N SER A 50 -4.02 -14.14 6.55
CA SER A 50 -5.06 -14.33 5.54
C SER A 50 -6.37 -13.59 5.85
N THR A 51 -6.55 -13.17 7.09
CA THR A 51 -7.74 -12.47 7.58
C THR A 51 -7.33 -11.36 8.55
N PRO A 52 -8.15 -10.31 8.71
CA PRO A 52 -7.90 -9.28 9.70
C PRO A 52 -8.26 -9.82 11.09
N ASP A 53 -7.25 -10.05 11.93
CA ASP A 53 -7.42 -10.58 13.27
C ASP A 53 -6.53 -9.82 14.26
N LEU A 54 -7.16 -9.13 15.22
CA LEU A 54 -6.46 -8.35 16.26
C LEU A 54 -5.81 -9.24 17.31
N GLU A 55 -6.33 -10.43 17.54
CA GLU A 55 -5.76 -11.36 18.52
C GLU A 55 -4.48 -11.99 17.98
N ASP A 56 -4.48 -12.40 16.72
CA ASP A 56 -3.26 -12.85 16.04
C ASP A 56 -2.21 -11.75 15.98
N ALA A 57 -2.63 -10.51 15.68
CA ALA A 57 -1.72 -9.36 15.70
C ALA A 57 -1.12 -9.12 17.10
N ARG A 58 -1.93 -9.22 18.16
CA ARG A 58 -1.47 -9.08 19.55
C ARG A 58 -0.47 -10.17 19.91
N ARG A 59 -0.82 -11.42 19.66
CA ARG A 59 0.04 -12.58 19.94
C ARG A 59 1.41 -12.46 19.27
N PHE A 60 1.44 -12.03 18.02
CA PHE A 60 2.70 -11.81 17.31
C PHE A 60 3.51 -10.67 17.94
N ALA A 61 2.87 -9.53 18.21
CA ALA A 61 3.53 -8.36 18.79
C ALA A 61 4.12 -8.68 20.18
N GLU A 62 3.34 -9.29 21.05
CA GLU A 62 3.78 -9.68 22.39
C GLU A 62 4.97 -10.65 22.37
N ALA A 63 4.91 -11.65 21.49
CA ALA A 63 6.00 -12.62 21.35
C ALA A 63 7.31 -11.96 20.88
N VAL A 64 7.23 -11.01 19.95
CA VAL A 64 8.39 -10.26 19.47
C VAL A 64 8.90 -9.31 20.55
N HIS A 65 8.04 -8.51 21.16
CA HIS A 65 8.42 -7.49 22.15
C HIS A 65 8.95 -8.09 23.45
N ALA A 66 8.55 -9.31 23.80
CA ALA A 66 9.12 -10.02 24.95
C ALA A 66 10.63 -10.27 24.80
N ARG A 67 11.14 -10.43 23.58
CA ARG A 67 12.57 -10.67 23.29
C ARG A 67 13.29 -9.44 22.76
N PHE A 68 12.56 -8.58 22.05
CA PHE A 68 13.07 -7.37 21.38
C PHE A 68 12.16 -6.19 21.70
N PRO A 69 12.22 -5.64 22.92
CA PRO A 69 11.40 -4.50 23.32
C PRO A 69 11.55 -3.31 22.36
N GLY A 70 10.44 -2.76 21.89
CA GLY A 70 10.44 -1.63 20.98
C GLY A 70 10.73 -1.96 19.50
N LYS A 71 10.88 -3.24 19.13
CA LYS A 71 11.01 -3.63 17.72
C LYS A 71 9.83 -3.10 16.92
N LEU A 72 10.12 -2.40 15.83
CA LEU A 72 9.09 -1.87 14.94
C LEU A 72 8.35 -2.99 14.22
N LEU A 73 7.04 -2.86 14.13
CA LEU A 73 6.18 -3.81 13.44
C LEU A 73 5.40 -3.12 12.32
N ALA A 74 5.19 -3.84 11.23
CA ALA A 74 4.32 -3.45 10.12
C ALA A 74 3.11 -4.36 10.01
N TYR A 75 2.00 -3.81 9.53
CA TYR A 75 0.77 -4.55 9.25
C TYR A 75 0.23 -4.18 7.87
N ASN A 76 -0.05 -5.21 7.08
CA ASN A 76 -0.75 -5.04 5.81
C ASN A 76 -2.26 -5.13 6.02
N CYS A 77 -2.94 -4.00 5.91
CA CYS A 77 -4.41 -3.95 5.84
C CYS A 77 -4.85 -4.40 4.43
N SER A 78 -4.64 -5.66 4.12
CA SER A 78 -4.74 -6.19 2.77
C SER A 78 -6.10 -5.94 2.11
N PRO A 79 -6.13 -5.51 0.84
CA PRO A 79 -7.35 -5.44 0.05
C PRO A 79 -7.95 -6.82 -0.25
N SER A 80 -7.18 -7.90 -0.09
CA SER A 80 -7.68 -9.27 -0.21
C SER A 80 -8.60 -9.68 0.95
N PHE A 81 -8.55 -8.95 2.07
CA PHE A 81 -9.50 -9.16 3.15
C PHE A 81 -10.86 -8.61 2.77
N ASN A 82 -11.88 -9.42 2.88
CA ASN A 82 -13.25 -8.89 2.88
C ASN A 82 -13.58 -8.47 4.33
N TRP A 83 -13.20 -7.24 4.69
CA TRP A 83 -13.23 -6.71 6.05
C TRP A 83 -14.58 -6.91 6.75
N ARG A 84 -15.68 -6.54 6.10
CA ARG A 84 -17.04 -6.66 6.66
C ARG A 84 -17.53 -8.09 6.78
N ARG A 85 -16.89 -9.05 6.11
CA ARG A 85 -17.20 -10.47 6.28
C ARG A 85 -16.61 -11.04 7.58
N HIS A 86 -15.57 -10.41 8.10
CA HIS A 86 -14.82 -10.88 9.26
C HIS A 86 -15.05 -10.03 10.51
N LEU A 87 -15.30 -8.73 10.35
CA LEU A 87 -15.36 -7.75 11.43
C LEU A 87 -16.60 -6.86 11.29
N ASP A 88 -17.13 -6.43 12.42
CA ASP A 88 -18.15 -5.39 12.47
C ASP A 88 -17.56 -4.00 12.22
N ASP A 89 -18.41 -3.03 11.89
CA ASP A 89 -17.99 -1.66 11.57
C ASP A 89 -17.31 -0.97 12.78
N ALA A 90 -17.69 -1.29 14.01
CA ALA A 90 -17.08 -0.73 15.21
C ALA A 90 -15.64 -1.25 15.38
N THR A 91 -15.41 -2.54 15.14
CA THR A 91 -14.07 -3.13 15.16
C THR A 91 -13.22 -2.60 14.02
N ILE A 92 -13.75 -2.46 12.81
CA ILE A 92 -13.05 -1.86 11.67
C ILE A 92 -12.61 -0.44 12.01
N ALA A 93 -13.49 0.37 12.61
CA ALA A 93 -13.20 1.78 12.95
C ALA A 93 -12.06 1.95 13.96
N ARG A 94 -11.85 0.99 14.87
CA ARG A 94 -10.76 1.05 15.86
C ARG A 94 -9.52 0.24 15.48
N PHE A 95 -9.59 -0.59 14.45
CA PHE A 95 -8.61 -1.60 14.11
C PHE A 95 -7.18 -1.04 14.03
N GLN A 96 -6.98 0.04 13.28
CA GLN A 96 -5.67 0.66 13.11
C GLN A 96 -5.13 1.28 14.41
N LYS A 97 -5.99 1.81 15.27
CA LYS A 97 -5.60 2.35 16.57
C LYS A 97 -5.15 1.26 17.52
N GLU A 98 -5.83 0.13 17.52
CA GLU A 98 -5.44 -1.05 18.31
C GLU A 98 -4.13 -1.63 17.82
N LEU A 99 -3.92 -1.76 16.53
CA LEU A 99 -2.63 -2.15 15.97
C LEU A 99 -1.50 -1.19 16.40
N ALA A 100 -1.74 0.11 16.31
CA ALA A 100 -0.75 1.11 16.72
C ALA A 100 -0.39 0.99 18.22
N ALA A 101 -1.37 0.68 19.08
CA ALA A 101 -1.15 0.43 20.50
C ALA A 101 -0.30 -0.82 20.76
N MET A 102 -0.39 -1.83 19.91
CA MET A 102 0.42 -3.04 19.95
C MET A 102 1.85 -2.86 19.41
N GLY A 103 2.18 -1.69 18.82
CA GLY A 103 3.51 -1.43 18.26
C GLY A 103 3.64 -1.55 16.74
N TYR A 104 2.55 -1.76 16.02
CA TYR A 104 2.53 -1.70 14.56
C TYR A 104 2.60 -0.23 14.11
N ARG A 105 3.81 0.27 13.93
CA ARG A 105 4.07 1.68 13.60
C ARG A 105 3.94 2.00 12.13
N PHE A 106 4.04 1.00 11.27
CA PHE A 106 3.83 1.12 9.83
C PHE A 106 2.64 0.26 9.40
N GLN A 107 1.57 0.92 8.95
CA GLN A 107 0.35 0.26 8.50
C GLN A 107 0.08 0.73 7.07
N PHE A 108 -0.22 -0.20 6.19
CA PHE A 108 -0.40 0.09 4.77
C PHE A 108 -1.52 -0.76 4.17
N ILE A 109 -2.07 -0.28 3.07
CA ILE A 109 -3.05 -1.00 2.25
C ILE A 109 -2.38 -1.25 0.91
N THR A 110 -1.93 -2.49 0.68
CA THR A 110 -1.39 -2.88 -0.61
C THR A 110 -2.41 -2.65 -1.71
N LEU A 111 -1.95 -2.12 -2.86
CA LEU A 111 -2.78 -1.90 -4.04
C LEU A 111 -3.96 -0.93 -3.86
N ALA A 112 -4.00 -0.11 -2.79
CA ALA A 112 -5.10 0.85 -2.61
C ALA A 112 -5.26 1.77 -3.82
N GLY A 113 -4.16 2.33 -4.34
CA GLY A 113 -4.17 3.16 -5.53
C GLY A 113 -4.62 2.41 -6.79
N PHE A 114 -4.18 1.16 -6.95
CA PHE A 114 -4.63 0.31 -8.05
C PHE A 114 -6.15 0.10 -8.03
N HIS A 115 -6.71 -0.24 -6.88
CA HIS A 115 -8.15 -0.45 -6.74
C HIS A 115 -8.95 0.84 -6.95
N ALA A 116 -8.49 1.96 -6.38
CA ALA A 116 -9.13 3.26 -6.55
C ALA A 116 -9.15 3.68 -8.02
N LEU A 117 -8.00 3.59 -8.72
CA LEU A 117 -7.89 3.94 -10.13
C LEU A 117 -8.78 3.05 -11.01
N ASN A 118 -8.72 1.73 -10.83
CA ASN A 118 -9.48 0.82 -11.68
C ASN A 118 -11.00 0.94 -11.46
N ALA A 119 -11.45 1.09 -10.21
CA ALA A 119 -12.85 1.31 -9.90
C ALA A 119 -13.35 2.62 -10.53
N SER A 120 -12.61 3.72 -10.35
CA SER A 120 -12.96 5.03 -10.92
C SER A 120 -13.01 4.99 -12.45
N MET A 121 -12.02 4.37 -13.11
CA MET A 121 -12.00 4.24 -14.57
C MET A 121 -13.14 3.35 -15.09
N PHE A 122 -13.44 2.27 -14.39
CA PHE A 122 -14.58 1.40 -14.75
C PHE A 122 -15.92 2.16 -14.69
N GLU A 123 -16.13 2.92 -13.61
CA GLU A 123 -17.35 3.73 -13.43
C GLU A 123 -17.46 4.80 -14.51
N LEU A 124 -16.36 5.50 -14.80
CA LEU A 124 -16.31 6.51 -15.86
C LEU A 124 -16.62 5.90 -17.23
N ALA A 125 -15.96 4.78 -17.59
CA ALA A 125 -16.16 4.14 -18.88
C ALA A 125 -17.62 3.66 -19.05
N ARG A 126 -18.19 3.04 -18.01
CA ARG A 126 -19.59 2.60 -18.01
C ARG A 126 -20.54 3.78 -18.16
N GLY A 127 -20.32 4.85 -17.42
CA GLY A 127 -21.11 6.07 -17.49
C GLY A 127 -20.98 6.75 -18.85
N TYR A 128 -19.79 6.77 -19.43
CA TYR A 128 -19.56 7.40 -20.74
C TYR A 128 -20.26 6.64 -21.88
N VAL A 129 -20.33 5.31 -21.81
CA VAL A 129 -21.10 4.51 -22.78
C VAL A 129 -22.60 4.85 -22.71
N ALA A 130 -23.12 5.12 -21.52
CA ALA A 130 -24.55 5.41 -21.33
C ALA A 130 -24.91 6.88 -21.68
N ASP A 131 -24.10 7.82 -21.19
CA ASP A 131 -24.44 9.25 -21.14
C ASP A 131 -23.51 10.14 -22.02
N GLY A 132 -22.34 9.65 -22.45
CA GLY A 132 -21.33 10.44 -23.15
C GLY A 132 -20.65 11.48 -22.24
N MET A 133 -20.38 12.68 -22.78
CA MET A 133 -19.69 13.76 -22.06
C MET A 133 -20.25 14.14 -20.68
N PRO A 134 -21.55 14.13 -20.41
CA PRO A 134 -22.06 14.34 -19.07
C PRO A 134 -21.46 13.43 -18.00
N ALA A 135 -21.06 12.20 -18.33
CA ALA A 135 -20.38 11.30 -17.37
C ALA A 135 -18.99 11.83 -17.01
N TYR A 136 -18.23 12.28 -17.99
CA TYR A 136 -16.92 12.90 -17.76
C TYR A 136 -17.04 14.23 -16.99
N VAL A 137 -17.98 15.06 -17.36
CA VAL A 137 -18.20 16.36 -16.69
C VAL A 137 -18.52 16.19 -15.21
N ARG A 138 -19.25 15.12 -14.82
CA ARG A 138 -19.47 14.81 -13.39
C ARG A 138 -18.16 14.57 -12.64
N LEU A 139 -17.22 13.83 -13.24
CA LEU A 139 -15.90 13.63 -12.66
C LEU A 139 -15.17 14.96 -12.53
N GLN A 140 -15.11 15.76 -13.61
CA GLN A 140 -14.41 17.04 -13.63
C GLN A 140 -14.97 18.03 -12.58
N GLN A 141 -16.30 18.13 -12.47
CA GLN A 141 -16.90 18.99 -11.45
C GLN A 141 -16.56 18.52 -10.03
N ARG A 142 -16.51 17.21 -9.81
CA ARG A 142 -16.09 16.66 -8.53
C ARG A 142 -14.62 16.99 -8.20
N GLU A 143 -13.73 16.96 -9.17
CA GLU A 143 -12.33 17.36 -8.99
C GLU A 143 -12.20 18.85 -8.62
N LEU A 144 -12.97 19.73 -9.29
CA LEU A 144 -12.99 21.16 -8.99
C LEU A 144 -13.56 21.45 -7.58
N GLU A 145 -14.56 20.72 -7.14
CA GLU A 145 -15.05 20.82 -5.76
C GLU A 145 -13.97 20.41 -4.74
N LEU A 146 -13.24 19.33 -5.01
CA LEU A 146 -12.16 18.83 -4.14
C LEU A 146 -10.96 19.78 -4.02
N GLU A 147 -10.79 20.75 -4.94
CA GLU A 147 -9.76 21.78 -4.80
C GLU A 147 -9.88 22.53 -3.47
N GLN A 148 -11.09 22.75 -2.98
CA GLN A 148 -11.34 23.40 -1.70
C GLN A 148 -10.85 22.56 -0.50
N GLU A 149 -10.69 21.25 -0.71
CA GLU A 149 -10.16 20.30 0.27
C GLU A 149 -8.65 20.01 0.08
N GLY A 150 -8.02 20.68 -0.90
CA GLY A 150 -6.58 20.55 -1.16
C GLY A 150 -6.21 19.62 -2.30
N TYR A 151 -7.18 19.17 -3.11
CA TYR A 151 -6.90 18.40 -4.32
C TYR A 151 -6.27 19.32 -5.39
N THR A 152 -5.20 18.89 -6.02
CA THR A 152 -4.41 19.74 -6.91
C THR A 152 -4.30 19.21 -8.34
N ALA A 153 -4.72 17.96 -8.59
CA ALA A 153 -4.50 17.31 -9.88
C ALA A 153 -5.37 17.86 -11.04
N THR A 154 -6.30 18.77 -10.76
CA THR A 154 -6.93 19.61 -11.80
C THR A 154 -5.89 20.39 -12.61
N ARG A 155 -4.73 20.70 -11.99
CA ARG A 155 -3.55 21.27 -12.67
C ARG A 155 -2.60 20.16 -13.08
N HIS A 156 -3.04 19.33 -14.02
CA HIS A 156 -2.33 18.10 -14.38
C HIS A 156 -0.91 18.34 -14.92
N GLN A 157 -0.64 19.42 -15.64
CA GLN A 157 0.72 19.75 -16.10
C GLN A 157 1.69 19.98 -14.94
N ARG A 158 1.23 20.66 -13.91
CA ARG A 158 1.99 20.86 -12.67
C ARG A 158 2.25 19.53 -11.96
N GLU A 159 1.24 18.69 -11.84
CA GLU A 159 1.34 17.42 -11.11
C GLU A 159 2.31 16.43 -11.77
N VAL A 160 2.39 16.43 -13.11
CA VAL A 160 3.38 15.61 -13.83
C VAL A 160 4.77 16.26 -13.91
N GLY A 161 4.95 17.44 -13.31
CA GLY A 161 6.26 18.09 -13.19
C GLY A 161 6.77 18.75 -14.48
N THR A 162 5.91 19.12 -15.40
CA THR A 162 6.31 19.75 -16.69
C THR A 162 7.20 20.98 -16.47
N GLY A 163 6.91 21.83 -15.48
CA GLY A 163 7.73 22.99 -15.14
C GLY A 163 9.15 22.66 -14.67
N VAL A 164 9.36 21.48 -14.07
CA VAL A 164 10.70 21.01 -13.69
C VAL A 164 11.54 20.69 -14.92
N PHE A 165 10.96 20.05 -15.92
CA PHE A 165 11.65 19.77 -17.19
C PHE A 165 11.98 21.06 -17.95
N ASP A 166 11.09 22.04 -17.96
CA ASP A 166 11.34 23.36 -18.53
C ASP A 166 12.50 24.09 -17.81
N ALA A 167 12.53 24.04 -16.48
CA ALA A 167 13.61 24.62 -15.70
C ALA A 167 14.97 23.96 -16.00
N VAL A 168 15.01 22.64 -16.11
CA VAL A 168 16.23 21.90 -16.47
C VAL A 168 16.67 22.25 -17.90
N ALA A 169 15.77 22.22 -18.87
CA ALA A 169 16.08 22.57 -20.25
C ALA A 169 16.58 24.04 -20.38
N GLY A 170 15.95 24.97 -19.66
CA GLY A 170 16.37 26.37 -19.60
C GLY A 170 17.77 26.55 -18.99
N ALA A 171 18.07 25.83 -17.90
CA ALA A 171 19.39 25.89 -17.27
C ALA A 171 20.49 25.34 -18.18
N ILE A 172 20.27 24.21 -18.83
CA ILE A 172 21.25 23.58 -19.75
C ILE A 172 21.52 24.45 -20.98
N SER A 173 20.49 25.09 -21.52
CA SER A 173 20.58 25.90 -22.74
C SER A 173 20.90 27.37 -22.48
N ALA A 174 21.20 27.76 -21.24
CA ALA A 174 21.37 29.18 -20.84
C ALA A 174 20.17 30.06 -21.25
N GLY A 175 18.96 29.51 -21.16
CA GLY A 175 17.71 30.19 -21.53
C GLY A 175 17.33 30.11 -23.00
N GLY A 176 18.14 29.46 -23.84
CA GLY A 176 17.94 29.38 -25.29
C GLY A 176 17.13 28.16 -25.78
N ALA A 177 16.48 27.40 -24.86
CA ALA A 177 15.70 26.23 -25.26
C ALA A 177 14.44 26.62 -26.03
N SER A 178 14.24 26.02 -27.19
CA SER A 178 13.05 26.18 -28.03
C SER A 178 11.95 25.15 -27.72
N THR A 179 12.21 24.19 -26.81
CA THR A 179 11.36 23.05 -26.51
C THR A 179 10.68 23.17 -25.16
N LEU A 180 10.54 24.39 -24.64
CA LEU A 180 9.86 24.63 -23.37
C LEU A 180 8.34 24.42 -23.51
N ALA A 181 7.73 23.58 -22.68
CA ALA A 181 6.30 23.30 -22.72
C ALA A 181 5.45 24.50 -22.29
N LEU A 182 5.94 25.30 -21.35
CA LEU A 182 5.29 26.55 -20.90
C LEU A 182 5.31 27.67 -21.89
N ALA A 183 6.36 27.75 -22.75
CA ALA A 183 6.53 28.82 -23.69
C ALA A 183 5.46 28.76 -24.78
N GLY A 184 4.57 29.74 -24.79
CA GLY A 184 3.47 29.83 -25.78
C GLY A 184 2.31 28.86 -25.53
N SER A 185 2.28 28.14 -24.39
CA SER A 185 1.21 27.22 -24.06
C SER A 185 -0.13 27.93 -23.88
N THR A 186 -1.18 27.34 -24.46
CA THR A 186 -2.58 27.75 -24.22
C THR A 186 -3.09 27.28 -22.88
N GLU A 187 -2.36 26.36 -22.22
CA GLU A 187 -2.70 25.73 -20.92
C GLU A 187 -1.94 26.33 -19.74
N ARG A 188 -1.58 27.61 -19.78
CA ARG A 188 -0.80 28.28 -18.72
C ARG A 188 -1.40 28.14 -17.33
N GLN A 189 -2.71 28.01 -17.23
CA GLN A 189 -3.42 27.83 -15.94
C GLN A 189 -3.22 26.44 -15.34
N GLN A 190 -2.67 25.51 -16.11
CA GLN A 190 -2.40 24.11 -15.68
C GLN A 190 -1.02 23.93 -15.00
N PHE A 191 -0.22 24.97 -14.92
CA PHE A 191 1.13 24.96 -14.35
C PHE A 191 1.19 25.58 -12.96
#